data_86362b567beb695b1f5e9a86635da89c
#
_entry.id   86362b567beb695b1f5e9a86635da89c
#
_cell.length_a   1.000
_cell.length_b   1.000
_cell.length_c   1.000
_cell.angle_alpha   90.00
_cell.angle_beta   90.00
_cell.angle_gamma   90.00
#
_symmetry.space_group_name_H-M   'P 1'
#
loop_
_entity.id
_entity.type
_entity.pdbx_description
1 polymer ?
#
loop_
_entity_poly.entity_id
_entity_poly.type
_entity_poly.pdbx_seq_one_letter_code
_entity_poly.pdbx_strand_id
1 'polypeptide(L)'
;MDFLICHLLRESARRCPEKEALVHGEERLTYGEVASRVNGLASGLREAGLRRGDRMGIYLEASVPQAISIFGISCAEAAYVPINALLHPEQVMHIARDCGMKGLITTATKLASLAEVIPQIPSLEFLVVVGTGEAAVQLPVHRFEEFCSRTLPADWREASIEKDLAAILYTSGSTGKPKGVMLSHANVVAGSRIVSTYLGITESERILAVLPFSFDAGMNQLMTAFEKGGTCVLINFIFAREIVQVLLNEKITGLAGVPTLWSLLAQPNSTLAKQPLPDLRYITNTGGAMPQAVLKVLREVIPTTKIFLMYGLTEAFRSTYLPPEELDRRPTSMGKAIPDTEILVLNEHGQLCKPDEPGELVHRGPTVSLGYWNRPEDTARALRPNPLLPPELGDCEKVCYSGDLVMMDKDGFLYFIGRRDTMIKSSGFRISPTEVEEVLFQSGKLRGAAVIGIPDETLGQTIKAFVVAKDGNPLDIDAMLAYCAEKMPRYMVPKTFEVLSDLPKTSSGKVDYPALRRREGL
;
A
#
# COMPACT_ATOMS: atom_id res chain seq x y z
N MET A 1 -11.39 10.24 -22.38
CA MET A 1 -11.14 8.82 -22.03
C MET A 1 -9.71 8.75 -21.49
N ASP A 2 -9.52 8.26 -20.26
CA ASP A 2 -8.24 8.34 -19.57
C ASP A 2 -7.46 7.05 -19.80
N PHE A 3 -6.34 7.14 -20.48
CA PHE A 3 -5.43 6.03 -20.73
C PHE A 3 -4.15 6.15 -19.89
N LEU A 4 -3.74 7.38 -19.58
CA LEU A 4 -2.53 7.67 -18.82
C LEU A 4 -2.90 8.25 -17.45
N ILE A 5 -2.01 8.13 -16.49
CA ILE A 5 -2.21 8.68 -15.15
C ILE A 5 -2.42 10.20 -15.20
N CYS A 6 -1.62 10.92 -16.00
CA CYS A 6 -1.79 12.37 -16.15
C CYS A 6 -3.16 12.78 -16.73
N HIS A 7 -3.86 11.88 -17.42
CA HIS A 7 -5.20 12.16 -17.94
C HIS A 7 -6.25 12.27 -16.82
N LEU A 8 -6.09 11.55 -15.69
CA LEU A 8 -6.98 11.65 -14.54
C LEU A 8 -7.06 13.10 -14.02
N LEU A 9 -5.90 13.76 -13.88
CA LEU A 9 -5.83 15.17 -13.54
C LEU A 9 -6.38 16.06 -14.66
N ARG A 10 -5.94 15.84 -15.90
CA ARG A 10 -6.31 16.69 -17.05
C ARG A 10 -7.81 16.74 -17.29
N GLU A 11 -8.49 15.60 -17.25
CA GLU A 11 -9.93 15.53 -17.43
C GLU A 11 -10.70 16.21 -16.28
N SER A 12 -10.24 16.05 -15.04
CA SER A 12 -10.82 16.74 -13.90
C SER A 12 -10.56 18.26 -13.94
N ALA A 13 -9.35 18.69 -14.32
CA ALA A 13 -9.04 20.11 -14.51
C ALA A 13 -9.85 20.75 -15.65
N ARG A 14 -10.13 20.01 -16.73
CA ARG A 14 -11.00 20.48 -17.80
C ARG A 14 -12.46 20.63 -17.36
N ARG A 15 -12.95 19.70 -16.52
CA ARG A 15 -14.34 19.65 -16.05
C ARG A 15 -14.64 20.66 -14.95
N CYS A 16 -13.71 20.81 -13.99
CA CYS A 16 -13.89 21.64 -12.79
C CYS A 16 -12.58 22.37 -12.40
N PRO A 17 -12.07 23.31 -13.25
CA PRO A 17 -10.78 23.96 -13.03
C PRO A 17 -10.66 24.72 -11.73
N GLU A 18 -11.73 25.37 -11.29
CA GLU A 18 -11.76 26.22 -10.08
C GLU A 18 -11.99 25.42 -8.79
N LYS A 19 -12.25 24.13 -8.89
CA LYS A 19 -12.50 23.29 -7.74
C LYS A 19 -11.21 22.95 -7.02
N GLU A 20 -11.25 22.93 -5.69
CA GLU A 20 -10.15 22.50 -4.84
C GLU A 20 -9.78 21.03 -5.10
N ALA A 21 -8.53 20.80 -5.46
CA ALA A 21 -7.98 19.49 -5.80
C ALA A 21 -7.05 18.93 -4.72
N LEU A 22 -6.16 19.77 -4.19
CA LEU A 22 -5.17 19.42 -3.17
C LEU A 22 -5.23 20.38 -1.99
N VAL A 23 -5.16 19.81 -0.78
CA VAL A 23 -5.06 20.55 0.47
C VAL A 23 -3.92 19.97 1.31
N HIS A 24 -3.05 20.83 1.84
CA HIS A 24 -2.02 20.46 2.81
C HIS A 24 -1.82 21.60 3.81
N GLY A 25 -2.40 21.47 4.99
CA GLY A 25 -2.45 22.58 5.95
C GLY A 25 -3.20 23.77 5.37
N GLU A 26 -2.54 24.92 5.30
CA GLU A 26 -3.11 26.15 4.73
C GLU A 26 -2.95 26.24 3.20
N GLU A 27 -2.12 25.41 2.59
CA GLU A 27 -1.94 25.39 1.13
C GLU A 27 -3.11 24.67 0.47
N ARG A 28 -3.82 25.40 -0.42
CA ARG A 28 -4.97 24.90 -1.16
C ARG A 28 -4.78 25.20 -2.63
N LEU A 29 -4.91 24.19 -3.47
CA LEU A 29 -4.78 24.34 -4.92
C LEU A 29 -6.04 23.82 -5.63
N THR A 30 -6.48 24.60 -6.60
CA THR A 30 -7.53 24.19 -7.54
C THR A 30 -6.98 23.19 -8.57
N TYR A 31 -7.88 22.50 -9.26
CA TYR A 31 -7.52 21.61 -10.36
C TYR A 31 -6.74 22.32 -11.48
N GLY A 32 -7.14 23.57 -11.81
CA GLY A 32 -6.43 24.40 -12.79
C GLY A 32 -5.00 24.73 -12.38
N GLU A 33 -4.79 25.10 -11.12
CA GLU A 33 -3.46 25.39 -10.58
C GLU A 33 -2.57 24.14 -10.52
N VAL A 34 -3.12 23.00 -10.09
CA VAL A 34 -2.39 21.72 -10.08
C VAL A 34 -1.99 21.34 -11.50
N ALA A 35 -2.91 21.41 -12.46
CA ALA A 35 -2.62 21.09 -13.86
C ALA A 35 -1.56 22.01 -14.46
N SER A 36 -1.59 23.31 -14.15
CA SER A 36 -0.57 24.27 -14.58
C SER A 36 0.82 23.90 -14.04
N ARG A 37 0.93 23.65 -12.72
CA ARG A 37 2.20 23.25 -12.10
C ARG A 37 2.71 21.91 -12.61
N VAL A 38 1.84 20.94 -12.85
CA VAL A 38 2.17 19.62 -13.43
C VAL A 38 2.73 19.79 -14.85
N ASN A 39 2.09 20.59 -15.68
CA ASN A 39 2.54 20.88 -17.03
C ASN A 39 3.92 21.58 -17.03
N GLY A 40 4.11 22.55 -16.15
CA GLY A 40 5.40 23.23 -15.99
C GLY A 40 6.50 22.28 -15.55
N LEU A 41 6.23 21.43 -14.55
CA LEU A 41 7.17 20.42 -14.09
C LEU A 41 7.55 19.45 -15.21
N ALA A 42 6.57 18.95 -15.98
CA ALA A 42 6.83 18.07 -17.11
C ALA A 42 7.75 18.70 -18.16
N SER A 43 7.52 19.97 -18.50
CA SER A 43 8.39 20.75 -19.40
C SER A 43 9.81 20.85 -18.85
N GLY A 44 9.96 21.25 -17.58
CA GLY A 44 11.26 21.38 -16.93
C GLY A 44 12.02 20.05 -16.86
N LEU A 45 11.36 18.96 -16.54
CA LEU A 45 11.97 17.62 -16.49
C LEU A 45 12.49 17.18 -17.88
N ARG A 46 11.72 17.42 -18.94
CA ARG A 46 12.16 17.13 -20.32
C ARG A 46 13.36 17.95 -20.74
N GLU A 47 13.39 19.23 -20.39
CA GLU A 47 14.54 20.12 -20.66
C GLU A 47 15.78 19.70 -19.87
N ALA A 48 15.61 19.21 -18.63
CA ALA A 48 16.68 18.65 -17.82
C ALA A 48 17.21 17.29 -18.33
N GLY A 49 16.62 16.75 -19.40
CA GLY A 49 17.10 15.53 -20.04
C GLY A 49 16.29 14.27 -19.75
N LEU A 50 15.18 14.34 -18.99
CA LEU A 50 14.31 13.19 -18.76
C LEU A 50 13.63 12.77 -20.09
N ARG A 51 13.60 11.47 -20.37
CA ARG A 51 13.03 10.90 -21.59
C ARG A 51 12.00 9.82 -21.26
N ARG A 52 11.17 9.49 -22.25
CA ARG A 52 10.19 8.41 -22.15
C ARG A 52 10.83 7.12 -21.65
N GLY A 53 10.21 6.51 -20.63
CA GLY A 53 10.68 5.28 -20.03
C GLY A 53 11.83 5.43 -19.02
N ASP A 54 12.38 6.64 -18.84
CA ASP A 54 13.32 6.91 -17.74
C ASP A 54 12.62 6.77 -16.37
N ARG A 55 13.39 6.53 -15.32
CA ARG A 55 12.89 6.44 -13.95
C ARG A 55 13.27 7.70 -13.17
N MET A 56 12.27 8.32 -12.58
CA MET A 56 12.43 9.52 -11.76
C MET A 56 12.00 9.27 -10.33
N GLY A 57 12.91 9.44 -9.38
CA GLY A 57 12.64 9.25 -7.95
C GLY A 57 11.86 10.41 -7.35
N ILE A 58 11.00 10.09 -6.38
CA ILE A 58 10.31 11.08 -5.53
C ILE A 58 10.62 10.72 -4.08
N TYR A 59 11.51 11.47 -3.42
CA TYR A 59 11.87 11.26 -2.02
C TYR A 59 11.40 12.45 -1.19
N LEU A 60 10.09 12.52 -0.99
CA LEU A 60 9.36 13.58 -0.29
C LEU A 60 8.39 12.97 0.73
N GLU A 61 8.10 13.73 1.77
CA GLU A 61 6.95 13.47 2.65
C GLU A 61 5.64 13.84 1.95
N ALA A 62 4.50 13.44 2.55
CA ALA A 62 3.19 13.82 2.03
C ALA A 62 3.12 15.35 1.91
N SER A 63 2.97 15.84 0.68
CA SER A 63 3.02 17.27 0.36
C SER A 63 2.44 17.53 -1.03
N VAL A 64 2.06 18.77 -1.29
CA VAL A 64 1.65 19.22 -2.62
C VAL A 64 2.72 18.94 -3.68
N PRO A 65 4.02 19.23 -3.45
CA PRO A 65 5.07 18.86 -4.40
C PRO A 65 5.15 17.36 -4.69
N GLN A 66 4.90 16.48 -3.71
CA GLN A 66 4.89 15.04 -3.94
C GLN A 66 3.78 14.63 -4.91
N ALA A 67 2.56 15.13 -4.71
CA ALA A 67 1.42 14.85 -5.59
C ALA A 67 1.65 15.41 -7.01
N ILE A 68 2.13 16.65 -7.14
CA ILE A 68 2.48 17.27 -8.43
C ILE A 68 3.57 16.45 -9.15
N SER A 69 4.57 15.93 -8.42
CA SER A 69 5.66 15.14 -8.98
C SER A 69 5.16 13.87 -9.67
N ILE A 70 4.20 13.16 -9.06
CA ILE A 70 3.63 11.93 -9.62
C ILE A 70 3.01 12.21 -11.00
N PHE A 71 2.17 13.23 -11.10
CA PHE A 71 1.52 13.59 -12.37
C PHE A 71 2.50 14.25 -13.35
N GLY A 72 3.44 15.08 -12.88
CA GLY A 72 4.43 15.75 -13.72
C GLY A 72 5.40 14.77 -14.39
N ILE A 73 5.87 13.76 -13.67
CA ILE A 73 6.72 12.70 -14.22
C ILE A 73 5.92 11.87 -15.23
N SER A 74 4.67 11.51 -14.91
CA SER A 74 3.78 10.81 -15.84
C SER A 74 3.54 11.63 -17.11
N CYS A 75 3.31 12.94 -17.00
CA CYS A 75 3.14 13.85 -18.13
C CYS A 75 4.44 14.01 -18.94
N ALA A 76 5.61 13.91 -18.32
CA ALA A 76 6.92 13.88 -18.97
C ALA A 76 7.23 12.52 -19.64
N GLU A 77 6.28 11.55 -19.57
CA GLU A 77 6.38 10.20 -20.15
C GLU A 77 7.43 9.30 -19.49
N ALA A 78 7.79 9.59 -18.26
CA ALA A 78 8.72 8.81 -17.45
C ALA A 78 7.98 8.02 -16.36
N ALA A 79 8.64 6.99 -15.82
CA ALA A 79 8.12 6.21 -14.71
C ALA A 79 8.52 6.86 -13.38
N TYR A 80 7.56 7.13 -12.51
CA TYR A 80 7.86 7.61 -11.17
C TYR A 80 8.18 6.47 -10.21
N VAL A 81 9.13 6.73 -9.31
CA VAL A 81 9.57 5.81 -8.27
C VAL A 81 9.39 6.52 -6.92
N PRO A 82 8.23 6.35 -6.26
CA PRO A 82 7.98 7.02 -5.00
C PRO A 82 8.72 6.28 -3.88
N ILE A 83 9.62 6.98 -3.22
CA ILE A 83 10.47 6.46 -2.15
C ILE A 83 9.86 6.87 -0.82
N ASN A 84 9.71 5.90 0.09
CA ASN A 84 9.22 6.19 1.42
C ASN A 84 10.19 7.16 2.14
N ALA A 85 9.62 8.26 2.65
CA ALA A 85 10.37 9.34 3.27
C ALA A 85 11.14 8.92 4.55
N LEU A 86 10.80 7.77 5.13
CA LEU A 86 11.46 7.23 6.34
C LEU A 86 12.66 6.33 6.03
N LEU A 87 12.95 6.05 4.76
CA LEU A 87 14.09 5.21 4.39
C LEU A 87 15.42 5.93 4.64
N HIS A 88 16.43 5.16 5.05
CA HIS A 88 17.79 5.65 5.24
C HIS A 88 18.52 5.80 3.89
N PRO A 89 19.59 6.61 3.83
CA PRO A 89 20.35 6.89 2.60
C PRO A 89 20.76 5.65 1.82
N GLU A 90 21.24 4.59 2.49
CA GLU A 90 21.64 3.33 1.87
C GLU A 90 20.48 2.60 1.17
N GLN A 91 19.28 2.70 1.73
CA GLN A 91 18.08 2.10 1.13
C GLN A 91 17.62 2.91 -0.09
N VAL A 92 17.72 4.24 -0.02
CA VAL A 92 17.45 5.13 -1.16
C VAL A 92 18.44 4.86 -2.29
N MET A 93 19.74 4.74 -1.97
CA MET A 93 20.79 4.37 -2.92
C MET A 93 20.49 3.01 -3.58
N HIS A 94 20.10 2.02 -2.78
CA HIS A 94 19.74 0.70 -3.33
C HIS A 94 18.63 0.81 -4.37
N ILE A 95 17.54 1.50 -4.05
CA ILE A 95 16.40 1.72 -4.96
C ILE A 95 16.86 2.45 -6.23
N ALA A 96 17.61 3.53 -6.07
CA ALA A 96 18.09 4.35 -7.18
C ALA A 96 18.98 3.56 -8.16
N ARG A 97 19.89 2.74 -7.61
CA ARG A 97 20.78 1.87 -8.42
C ARG A 97 20.01 0.74 -9.09
N ASP A 98 19.12 0.07 -8.35
CA ASP A 98 18.35 -1.07 -8.84
C ASP A 98 17.48 -0.70 -10.04
N CYS A 99 16.77 0.46 -9.97
CA CYS A 99 15.94 0.91 -11.10
C CYS A 99 16.68 1.76 -12.15
N GLY A 100 17.96 2.05 -11.94
CA GLY A 100 18.72 2.93 -12.83
C GLY A 100 18.09 4.33 -12.90
N MET A 101 17.84 4.92 -11.73
CA MET A 101 17.18 6.22 -11.58
C MET A 101 17.98 7.33 -12.24
N LYS A 102 17.34 8.13 -13.09
CA LYS A 102 17.97 9.20 -13.85
C LYS A 102 17.92 10.56 -13.14
N GLY A 103 16.85 10.85 -12.43
CA GLY A 103 16.66 12.06 -11.66
C GLY A 103 15.97 11.80 -10.34
N LEU A 104 16.13 12.71 -9.37
CA LEU A 104 15.51 12.62 -8.05
C LEU A 104 14.91 13.96 -7.64
N ILE A 105 13.62 13.94 -7.25
CA ILE A 105 12.94 15.08 -6.62
C ILE A 105 13.00 14.89 -5.11
N THR A 106 13.52 15.90 -4.38
CA THR A 106 13.69 15.83 -2.93
C THR A 106 13.74 17.23 -2.30
N THR A 107 13.87 17.32 -0.98
CA THR A 107 14.13 18.59 -0.28
C THR A 107 15.62 18.79 -0.04
N ALA A 108 16.05 20.03 0.22
CA ALA A 108 17.45 20.33 0.53
C ALA A 108 17.96 19.54 1.75
N THR A 109 17.13 19.40 2.79
CA THR A 109 17.48 18.64 4.00
C THR A 109 17.71 17.15 3.70
N LYS A 110 16.80 16.53 2.94
CA LYS A 110 16.97 15.13 2.52
C LYS A 110 18.14 14.94 1.58
N LEU A 111 18.35 15.89 0.66
CA LEU A 111 19.51 15.88 -0.24
C LEU A 111 20.82 15.92 0.52
N ALA A 112 20.92 16.75 1.56
CA ALA A 112 22.10 16.79 2.43
C ALA A 112 22.37 15.43 3.09
N SER A 113 21.33 14.71 3.52
CA SER A 113 21.50 13.36 4.07
C SER A 113 21.95 12.32 3.04
N LEU A 114 21.71 12.56 1.75
CA LEU A 114 22.10 11.68 0.66
C LEU A 114 23.48 12.03 0.05
N ALA A 115 24.15 13.09 0.51
CA ALA A 115 25.36 13.61 -0.12
C ALA A 115 26.48 12.57 -0.29
N GLU A 116 26.66 11.67 0.68
CA GLU A 116 27.68 10.61 0.65
C GLU A 116 27.31 9.44 -0.29
N VAL A 117 26.02 9.21 -0.54
CA VAL A 117 25.57 8.08 -1.37
C VAL A 117 25.29 8.47 -2.83
N ILE A 118 25.00 9.74 -3.11
CA ILE A 118 24.76 10.23 -4.47
C ILE A 118 25.89 9.90 -5.45
N PRO A 119 27.19 10.08 -5.13
CA PRO A 119 28.28 9.72 -6.05
C PRO A 119 28.32 8.23 -6.39
N GLN A 120 27.65 7.40 -5.62
CA GLN A 120 27.58 5.96 -5.83
C GLN A 120 26.41 5.54 -6.72
N ILE A 121 25.61 6.48 -7.25
CA ILE A 121 24.46 6.23 -8.14
C ILE A 121 24.83 6.72 -9.55
N PRO A 122 25.48 5.88 -10.37
CA PRO A 122 26.05 6.32 -11.66
C PRO A 122 24.99 6.70 -12.70
N SER A 123 23.74 6.26 -12.52
CA SER A 123 22.62 6.58 -13.42
C SER A 123 21.99 7.95 -13.15
N LEU A 124 22.29 8.56 -12.00
CA LEU A 124 21.69 9.83 -11.58
C LEU A 124 22.37 11.00 -12.29
N GLU A 125 21.63 11.72 -13.12
CA GLU A 125 22.14 12.81 -13.96
C GLU A 125 21.79 14.19 -13.43
N PHE A 126 20.65 14.35 -12.73
CA PHE A 126 20.23 15.64 -12.18
C PHE A 126 19.33 15.48 -10.95
N LEU A 127 19.16 16.58 -10.24
CA LEU A 127 18.34 16.67 -9.02
C LEU A 127 17.34 17.82 -9.17
N VAL A 128 16.16 17.66 -8.56
CA VAL A 128 15.15 18.71 -8.44
C VAL A 128 14.85 18.92 -6.96
N VAL A 129 15.07 20.12 -6.46
CA VAL A 129 14.95 20.45 -5.04
C VAL A 129 13.73 21.31 -4.78
N VAL A 130 12.89 20.86 -3.86
CA VAL A 130 11.70 21.57 -3.36
C VAL A 130 12.12 22.53 -2.26
N GLY A 131 11.64 23.76 -2.31
CA GLY A 131 11.91 24.80 -1.32
C GLY A 131 13.27 25.45 -1.48
N THR A 132 13.69 26.17 -0.43
CA THR A 132 14.95 26.92 -0.38
C THR A 132 16.02 26.09 0.33
N GLY A 133 17.25 26.17 -0.14
CA GLY A 133 18.43 25.52 0.47
C GLY A 133 19.42 25.11 -0.61
N GLU A 134 20.69 25.16 -0.27
CA GLU A 134 21.79 24.69 -1.11
C GLU A 134 22.29 23.35 -0.56
N ALA A 135 22.59 22.42 -1.44
CA ALA A 135 23.28 21.19 -1.09
C ALA A 135 24.54 21.07 -1.94
N ALA A 136 25.67 20.79 -1.31
CA ALA A 136 26.95 20.60 -1.99
C ALA A 136 26.98 19.23 -2.66
N VAL A 137 26.50 19.15 -3.90
CA VAL A 137 26.53 17.94 -4.73
C VAL A 137 27.12 18.29 -6.11
N GLN A 138 27.74 17.32 -6.77
CA GLN A 138 28.39 17.53 -8.07
C GLN A 138 27.44 17.42 -9.28
N LEU A 139 26.15 17.12 -9.04
CA LEU A 139 25.15 17.00 -10.11
C LEU A 139 24.42 18.33 -10.35
N PRO A 140 23.90 18.59 -11.55
CA PRO A 140 22.98 19.68 -11.81
C PRO A 140 21.80 19.66 -10.84
N VAL A 141 21.52 20.78 -10.18
CA VAL A 141 20.41 20.96 -9.25
C VAL A 141 19.47 22.02 -9.82
N HIS A 142 18.21 21.64 -10.00
CA HIS A 142 17.13 22.51 -10.45
C HIS A 142 16.15 22.79 -9.31
N ARG A 143 15.48 23.93 -9.37
CA ARG A 143 14.47 24.28 -8.40
C ARG A 143 13.09 23.80 -8.86
N PHE A 144 12.37 23.14 -7.97
CA PHE A 144 11.04 22.58 -8.25
C PHE A 144 10.06 23.69 -8.67
N GLU A 145 10.06 24.80 -7.97
CA GLU A 145 9.17 25.94 -8.20
C GLU A 145 9.43 26.60 -9.56
N GLU A 146 10.71 26.67 -9.99
CA GLU A 146 11.08 27.16 -11.32
C GLU A 146 10.55 26.25 -12.43
N PHE A 147 10.62 24.92 -12.23
CA PHE A 147 10.05 23.98 -13.18
C PHE A 147 8.51 24.13 -13.24
N CYS A 148 7.85 24.22 -12.09
CA CYS A 148 6.40 24.38 -12.02
C CYS A 148 5.88 25.69 -12.64
N SER A 149 6.72 26.72 -12.76
CA SER A 149 6.35 28.00 -13.39
C SER A 149 6.44 28.00 -14.92
N ARG A 150 6.96 26.95 -15.53
CA ARG A 150 7.09 26.82 -16.99
C ARG A 150 5.74 26.47 -17.62
N THR A 151 5.70 26.54 -18.95
CA THR A 151 4.55 26.11 -19.76
C THR A 151 4.95 24.95 -20.67
N LEU A 152 3.99 24.13 -21.05
CA LEU A 152 4.23 23.13 -22.08
C LEU A 152 4.51 23.81 -23.43
N PRO A 153 5.50 23.34 -24.20
CA PRO A 153 5.68 23.76 -25.57
C PRO A 153 4.41 23.58 -26.40
N ALA A 154 4.15 24.48 -27.34
CA ALA A 154 2.96 24.43 -28.21
C ALA A 154 2.91 23.16 -29.08
N ASP A 155 4.07 22.59 -29.39
CA ASP A 155 4.24 21.36 -30.17
C ASP A 155 4.33 20.10 -29.29
N TRP A 156 3.99 20.20 -28.00
CA TRP A 156 3.99 19.04 -27.09
C TRP A 156 3.12 17.92 -27.62
N ARG A 157 3.71 16.74 -27.73
CA ARG A 157 3.03 15.52 -28.16
C ARG A 157 3.24 14.44 -27.11
N GLU A 158 2.17 13.76 -26.76
CA GLU A 158 2.22 12.53 -25.96
C GLU A 158 2.50 11.35 -26.88
N ALA A 159 3.57 10.63 -26.56
CA ALA A 159 3.95 9.40 -27.26
C ALA A 159 3.70 8.15 -26.41
N SER A 160 3.44 8.32 -25.10
CA SER A 160 3.14 7.23 -24.19
C SER A 160 1.80 6.58 -24.49
N ILE A 161 1.74 5.27 -24.24
CA ILE A 161 0.52 4.47 -24.30
C ILE A 161 0.22 3.83 -22.96
N GLU A 162 -0.97 3.31 -22.77
CA GLU A 162 -1.41 2.72 -21.51
C GLU A 162 -0.56 1.54 -21.02
N LYS A 163 0.14 0.85 -21.93
CA LYS A 163 1.04 -0.28 -21.61
C LYS A 163 2.43 0.14 -21.16
N ASP A 164 2.79 1.42 -21.32
CA ASP A 164 4.09 1.91 -20.88
C ASP A 164 4.22 1.81 -19.35
N LEU A 165 5.46 1.63 -18.91
CA LEU A 165 5.80 1.67 -17.49
C LEU A 165 5.48 3.04 -16.91
N ALA A 166 4.61 3.07 -15.91
CA ALA A 166 4.17 4.29 -15.24
C ALA A 166 4.83 4.47 -13.87
N ALA A 167 5.01 3.36 -13.14
CA ALA A 167 5.57 3.40 -11.79
C ALA A 167 6.38 2.16 -11.47
N ILE A 168 7.34 2.30 -10.53
CA ILE A 168 7.97 1.18 -9.86
C ILE A 168 7.78 1.38 -8.35
N LEU A 169 7.00 0.49 -7.74
CA LEU A 169 6.74 0.51 -6.29
C LEU A 169 7.62 -0.52 -5.59
N TYR A 170 8.49 -0.05 -4.69
CA TYR A 170 9.39 -0.93 -3.95
C TYR A 170 8.70 -1.52 -2.72
N THR A 171 8.64 -2.85 -2.67
CA THR A 171 8.08 -3.62 -1.55
C THR A 171 9.18 -4.31 -0.76
N SER A 172 8.97 -4.52 0.55
CA SER A 172 9.85 -5.33 1.38
C SER A 172 9.74 -6.80 0.97
N GLY A 173 10.73 -7.29 0.23
CA GLY A 173 10.77 -8.70 -0.19
C GLY A 173 11.11 -9.65 0.97
N SER A 174 10.65 -10.90 0.88
CA SER A 174 11.01 -11.98 1.83
C SER A 174 12.53 -12.25 1.92
N THR A 175 13.32 -11.80 0.95
CA THR A 175 14.77 -11.94 0.86
C THR A 175 15.55 -10.79 1.53
N GLY A 176 14.89 -9.85 2.18
CA GLY A 176 15.48 -8.73 2.93
C GLY A 176 15.81 -7.47 2.13
N LYS A 177 15.99 -7.54 0.81
CA LYS A 177 16.16 -6.35 -0.04
C LYS A 177 14.85 -5.99 -0.75
N PRO A 178 14.48 -4.69 -0.82
CA PRO A 178 13.29 -4.26 -1.53
C PRO A 178 13.32 -4.68 -3.01
N LYS A 179 12.15 -5.07 -3.54
CA LYS A 179 11.94 -5.41 -4.96
C LYS A 179 10.99 -4.40 -5.59
N GLY A 180 11.31 -3.92 -6.78
CA GLY A 180 10.48 -2.97 -7.52
C GLY A 180 9.39 -3.67 -8.32
N VAL A 181 8.13 -3.47 -7.96
CA VAL A 181 6.97 -3.93 -8.74
C VAL A 181 6.68 -2.92 -9.84
N MET A 182 6.64 -3.36 -11.08
CA MET A 182 6.39 -2.54 -12.26
C MET A 182 4.89 -2.42 -12.55
N LEU A 183 4.39 -1.19 -12.61
CA LEU A 183 3.01 -0.90 -12.96
C LEU A 183 2.94 -0.10 -14.26
N SER A 184 2.06 -0.50 -15.17
CA SER A 184 1.72 0.27 -16.36
C SER A 184 0.72 1.38 -16.02
N HIS A 185 0.54 2.34 -16.92
CA HIS A 185 -0.55 3.31 -16.82
C HIS A 185 -1.91 2.60 -16.73
N ALA A 186 -2.12 1.56 -17.55
CA ALA A 186 -3.36 0.77 -17.53
C ALA A 186 -3.65 0.17 -16.16
N ASN A 187 -2.64 -0.39 -15.47
CA ASN A 187 -2.83 -0.96 -14.14
C ASN A 187 -3.32 0.08 -13.11
N VAL A 188 -2.68 1.25 -13.08
CA VAL A 188 -3.00 2.31 -12.12
C VAL A 188 -4.36 2.93 -12.42
N VAL A 189 -4.65 3.23 -13.69
CA VAL A 189 -5.93 3.82 -14.10
C VAL A 189 -7.08 2.84 -13.87
N ALA A 190 -6.91 1.55 -14.21
CA ALA A 190 -7.91 0.51 -13.94
C ALA A 190 -8.17 0.39 -12.43
N GLY A 191 -7.12 0.30 -11.62
CA GLY A 191 -7.24 0.23 -10.16
C GLY A 191 -7.97 1.43 -9.56
N SER A 192 -7.69 2.64 -10.06
CA SER A 192 -8.39 3.86 -9.65
C SER A 192 -9.89 3.80 -9.96
N ARG A 193 -10.26 3.43 -11.19
CA ARG A 193 -11.65 3.31 -11.63
C ARG A 193 -12.43 2.25 -10.87
N ILE A 194 -11.82 1.08 -10.69
CA ILE A 194 -12.44 -0.03 -9.97
C ILE A 194 -12.74 0.37 -8.53
N VAL A 195 -11.76 0.97 -7.83
CA VAL A 195 -11.93 1.40 -6.44
C VAL A 195 -12.97 2.52 -6.34
N SER A 196 -12.93 3.50 -7.22
CA SER A 196 -13.93 4.58 -7.27
C SER A 196 -15.36 4.04 -7.44
N THR A 197 -15.51 2.97 -8.23
CA THR A 197 -16.81 2.36 -8.53
C THR A 197 -17.43 1.71 -7.30
N TYR A 198 -16.73 0.79 -6.62
CA TYR A 198 -17.34 0.08 -5.49
C TYR A 198 -17.41 0.91 -4.21
N LEU A 199 -16.57 1.94 -4.05
CA LEU A 199 -16.68 2.92 -2.95
C LEU A 199 -17.74 3.98 -3.22
N GLY A 200 -18.27 4.08 -4.46
CA GLY A 200 -19.20 5.11 -4.87
C GLY A 200 -18.59 6.51 -4.76
N ILE A 201 -17.32 6.66 -5.15
CA ILE A 201 -16.63 7.95 -5.12
C ILE A 201 -17.19 8.87 -6.20
N THR A 202 -17.48 10.10 -5.81
CA THR A 202 -17.98 11.16 -6.68
C THR A 202 -17.09 12.40 -6.62
N GLU A 203 -17.42 13.41 -7.37
CA GLU A 203 -16.73 14.70 -7.32
C GLU A 203 -16.84 15.42 -5.97
N SER A 204 -17.84 15.10 -5.15
CA SER A 204 -18.00 15.69 -3.82
C SER A 204 -17.08 15.10 -2.75
N GLU A 205 -16.30 14.08 -3.09
CA GLU A 205 -15.41 13.44 -2.13
C GLU A 205 -14.27 14.34 -1.66
N ARG A 206 -13.98 14.20 -0.37
CA ARG A 206 -12.79 14.74 0.30
C ARG A 206 -12.06 13.57 0.96
N ILE A 207 -10.98 13.11 0.36
CA ILE A 207 -10.23 11.92 0.79
C ILE A 207 -9.03 12.36 1.60
N LEU A 208 -8.92 11.90 2.85
CA LEU A 208 -7.75 12.15 3.68
C LEU A 208 -6.66 11.11 3.36
N ALA A 209 -5.56 11.58 2.81
CA ALA A 209 -4.41 10.76 2.43
C ALA A 209 -3.44 10.62 3.60
N VAL A 210 -3.68 9.62 4.46
CA VAL A 210 -2.83 9.28 5.61
C VAL A 210 -1.78 8.21 5.27
N LEU A 211 -1.99 7.46 4.18
CA LEU A 211 -1.08 6.41 3.76
C LEU A 211 -0.05 6.96 2.79
N PRO A 212 1.24 6.60 2.92
CA PRO A 212 2.29 7.10 2.04
C PRO A 212 2.06 6.72 0.57
N PHE A 213 2.33 7.63 -0.35
CA PHE A 213 2.24 7.38 -1.81
C PHE A 213 3.32 6.42 -2.34
N SER A 214 4.26 6.01 -1.49
CA SER A 214 5.28 5.03 -1.83
C SER A 214 4.77 3.59 -1.89
N PHE A 215 3.49 3.35 -1.59
CA PHE A 215 2.85 2.06 -1.84
C PHE A 215 1.44 2.21 -2.41
N ASP A 216 0.92 1.15 -2.98
CA ASP A 216 -0.26 1.11 -3.83
C ASP A 216 -1.51 1.73 -3.19
N ALA A 217 -1.82 1.35 -1.95
CA ALA A 217 -3.01 1.86 -1.26
C ALA A 217 -2.93 3.36 -0.96
N GLY A 218 -1.72 3.85 -0.64
CA GLY A 218 -1.48 5.28 -0.42
C GLY A 218 -1.64 6.07 -1.71
N MET A 219 -0.99 5.64 -2.78
CA MET A 219 -1.09 6.26 -4.10
C MET A 219 -2.54 6.29 -4.61
N ASN A 220 -3.30 5.23 -4.36
CA ASN A 220 -4.67 5.14 -4.84
C ASN A 220 -5.61 6.18 -4.21
N GLN A 221 -5.32 6.71 -3.01
CA GLN A 221 -6.08 7.80 -2.40
C GLN A 221 -6.06 9.05 -3.30
N LEU A 222 -4.89 9.39 -3.83
CA LEU A 222 -4.71 10.49 -4.77
C LEU A 222 -5.38 10.18 -6.12
N MET A 223 -5.17 8.98 -6.66
CA MET A 223 -5.67 8.59 -7.98
C MET A 223 -7.21 8.58 -8.04
N THR A 224 -7.88 8.02 -7.04
CA THR A 224 -9.35 7.97 -6.98
C THR A 224 -9.98 9.35 -6.80
N ALA A 225 -9.36 10.23 -5.99
CA ALA A 225 -9.80 11.62 -5.86
C ALA A 225 -9.75 12.34 -7.22
N PHE A 226 -8.61 12.21 -7.91
CA PHE A 226 -8.37 12.92 -9.18
C PHE A 226 -9.17 12.34 -10.35
N GLU A 227 -9.42 11.04 -10.37
CA GLU A 227 -10.26 10.40 -11.38
C GLU A 227 -11.70 10.93 -11.35
N LYS A 228 -12.23 11.19 -10.15
CA LYS A 228 -13.62 11.70 -10.00
C LYS A 228 -13.70 13.22 -9.90
N GLY A 229 -12.60 13.93 -9.74
CA GLY A 229 -12.60 15.38 -9.49
C GLY A 229 -12.93 15.71 -8.02
N GLY A 230 -12.63 14.79 -7.11
CA GLY A 230 -12.70 15.01 -5.65
C GLY A 230 -11.50 15.81 -5.13
N THR A 231 -11.46 16.06 -3.83
CA THR A 231 -10.35 16.73 -3.15
C THR A 231 -9.50 15.71 -2.42
N CYS A 232 -8.17 15.75 -2.60
CA CYS A 232 -7.21 14.98 -1.81
C CYS A 232 -6.60 15.88 -0.73
N VAL A 233 -6.85 15.56 0.54
CA VAL A 233 -6.30 16.26 1.70
C VAL A 233 -5.10 15.50 2.22
N LEU A 234 -3.96 16.15 2.27
CA LEU A 234 -2.67 15.57 2.68
C LEU A 234 -2.39 15.88 4.14
N ILE A 235 -1.81 14.94 4.85
CA ILE A 235 -1.41 15.11 6.24
C ILE A 235 -0.11 14.36 6.53
N ASN A 236 0.75 15.00 7.31
CA ASN A 236 1.81 14.37 8.08
C ASN A 236 1.40 14.41 9.54
N PHE A 237 1.28 13.28 10.20
CA PHE A 237 0.79 13.18 11.58
C PHE A 237 1.76 12.38 12.47
N ILE A 238 1.75 12.71 13.74
CA ILE A 238 2.48 11.99 14.79
C ILE A 238 1.47 11.32 15.74
N PHE A 239 0.35 11.99 15.99
CA PHE A 239 -0.66 11.52 16.95
C PHE A 239 -2.03 11.31 16.27
N ALA A 240 -2.77 10.31 16.73
CA ALA A 240 -4.12 9.99 16.25
C ALA A 240 -5.09 11.19 16.30
N ARG A 241 -4.95 12.06 17.32
CA ARG A 241 -5.80 13.25 17.48
C ARG A 241 -5.69 14.23 16.31
N GLU A 242 -4.53 14.29 15.63
CA GLU A 242 -4.31 15.16 14.48
C GLU A 242 -5.15 14.69 13.28
N ILE A 243 -5.24 13.38 13.10
CA ILE A 243 -6.12 12.78 12.08
C ILE A 243 -7.58 13.16 12.37
N VAL A 244 -8.04 12.95 13.62
CA VAL A 244 -9.43 13.28 14.00
C VAL A 244 -9.73 14.75 13.80
N GLN A 245 -8.77 15.64 14.11
CA GLN A 245 -8.92 17.08 13.89
C GLN A 245 -9.09 17.42 12.40
N VAL A 246 -8.31 16.81 11.51
CA VAL A 246 -8.43 17.03 10.06
C VAL A 246 -9.72 16.41 9.52
N LEU A 247 -10.15 15.23 10.03
CA LEU A 247 -11.45 14.65 9.65
C LEU A 247 -12.60 15.65 9.84
N LEU A 248 -12.59 16.40 10.94
CA LEU A 248 -13.59 17.41 11.27
C LEU A 248 -13.42 18.70 10.46
N ASN A 249 -12.21 19.28 10.53
CA ASN A 249 -11.96 20.62 9.97
C ASN A 249 -12.10 20.62 8.44
N GLU A 250 -11.65 19.55 7.77
CA GLU A 250 -11.68 19.41 6.33
C GLU A 250 -12.94 18.67 5.83
N LYS A 251 -13.87 18.30 6.72
CA LYS A 251 -15.11 17.58 6.36
C LYS A 251 -14.83 16.35 5.51
N ILE A 252 -13.92 15.53 5.98
CA ILE A 252 -13.45 14.36 5.24
C ILE A 252 -14.59 13.34 5.07
N THR A 253 -14.75 12.85 3.86
CA THR A 253 -15.77 11.86 3.51
C THR A 253 -15.24 10.44 3.42
N GLY A 254 -13.96 10.27 3.14
CA GLY A 254 -13.31 8.97 2.99
C GLY A 254 -11.94 8.89 3.64
N LEU A 255 -11.67 7.78 4.34
CA LEU A 255 -10.39 7.52 5.00
C LEU A 255 -9.94 6.08 4.74
N ALA A 256 -8.77 5.92 4.11
CA ALA A 256 -8.12 4.62 3.97
C ALA A 256 -7.10 4.39 5.09
N GLY A 257 -7.04 3.17 5.61
CA GLY A 257 -6.09 2.84 6.67
C GLY A 257 -5.62 1.39 6.63
N VAL A 258 -4.62 1.13 7.46
CA VAL A 258 -4.08 -0.19 7.75
C VAL A 258 -4.43 -0.59 9.19
N PRO A 259 -4.37 -1.88 9.57
CA PRO A 259 -4.77 -2.33 10.91
C PRO A 259 -4.12 -1.56 12.07
N THR A 260 -2.85 -1.17 11.93
CA THR A 260 -2.13 -0.38 12.93
C THR A 260 -2.71 1.01 13.13
N LEU A 261 -3.16 1.67 12.06
CA LEU A 261 -3.84 2.96 12.14
C LEU A 261 -5.20 2.81 12.84
N TRP A 262 -5.97 1.80 12.47
CA TRP A 262 -7.27 1.54 13.09
C TRP A 262 -7.13 1.20 14.58
N SER A 263 -6.14 0.40 14.95
CA SER A 263 -5.83 0.13 16.35
C SER A 263 -5.46 1.39 17.13
N LEU A 264 -4.74 2.32 16.51
CA LEU A 264 -4.40 3.61 17.11
C LEU A 264 -5.64 4.51 17.29
N LEU A 265 -6.51 4.58 16.29
CA LEU A 265 -7.74 5.37 16.33
C LEU A 265 -8.81 4.79 17.25
N ALA A 266 -8.85 3.48 17.43
CA ALA A 266 -9.78 2.79 18.34
C ALA A 266 -9.40 2.88 19.83
N GLN A 267 -8.24 3.47 20.16
CA GLN A 267 -7.84 3.65 21.56
C GLN A 267 -8.73 4.68 22.28
N PRO A 268 -9.01 4.49 23.58
CA PRO A 268 -9.87 5.40 24.33
C PRO A 268 -9.38 6.85 24.37
N ASN A 269 -8.07 7.08 24.22
CA ASN A 269 -7.43 8.40 24.23
C ASN A 269 -7.32 9.03 22.83
N SER A 270 -7.77 8.36 21.77
CA SER A 270 -7.64 8.84 20.38
C SER A 270 -8.52 10.05 20.04
N THR A 271 -9.46 10.42 20.86
CA THR A 271 -10.50 11.41 20.64
C THR A 271 -11.58 11.04 19.60
N LEU A 272 -11.40 9.97 18.83
CA LEU A 272 -12.37 9.54 17.82
C LEU A 272 -13.77 9.30 18.44
N ALA A 273 -13.82 8.64 19.60
CA ALA A 273 -15.07 8.36 20.31
C ALA A 273 -15.77 9.59 20.89
N LYS A 274 -15.08 10.75 20.93
CA LYS A 274 -15.57 11.98 21.57
C LYS A 274 -16.16 12.98 20.59
N GLN A 275 -16.00 12.73 19.30
CA GLN A 275 -16.35 13.67 18.24
C GLN A 275 -17.25 12.99 17.19
N PRO A 276 -18.46 13.52 16.92
CA PRO A 276 -19.24 13.06 15.80
C PRO A 276 -18.54 13.40 14.48
N LEU A 277 -18.51 12.47 13.54
CA LEU A 277 -17.92 12.63 12.21
C LEU A 277 -19.05 12.55 11.15
N PRO A 278 -19.90 13.56 11.01
CA PRO A 278 -21.10 13.51 10.18
C PRO A 278 -20.78 13.40 8.68
N ASP A 279 -19.63 13.89 8.27
CA ASP A 279 -19.22 13.89 6.86
C ASP A 279 -18.53 12.56 6.45
N LEU A 280 -18.03 11.77 7.41
CA LEU A 280 -17.28 10.55 7.12
C LEU A 280 -18.20 9.42 6.63
N ARG A 281 -18.28 9.25 5.33
CA ARG A 281 -19.16 8.28 4.65
C ARG A 281 -18.63 6.85 4.72
N TYR A 282 -17.31 6.69 4.56
CA TYR A 282 -16.67 5.38 4.56
C TYR A 282 -15.26 5.40 5.10
N ILE A 283 -14.86 4.26 5.63
CA ILE A 283 -13.46 3.91 5.88
C ILE A 283 -13.11 2.61 5.16
N THR A 284 -11.81 2.46 4.81
CA THR A 284 -11.32 1.24 4.18
C THR A 284 -10.14 0.68 4.95
N ASN A 285 -10.13 -0.63 5.17
CA ASN A 285 -8.98 -1.34 5.73
C ASN A 285 -8.26 -2.15 4.66
N THR A 286 -6.94 -2.04 4.61
CA THR A 286 -6.10 -2.80 3.68
C THR A 286 -4.76 -3.16 4.32
N GLY A 287 -4.00 -4.04 3.67
CA GLY A 287 -2.63 -4.38 4.07
C GLY A 287 -2.50 -5.36 5.23
N GLY A 288 -3.60 -5.83 5.79
CA GLY A 288 -3.70 -6.83 6.84
C GLY A 288 -5.13 -7.00 7.31
N ALA A 289 -5.43 -8.09 8.02
CA ALA A 289 -6.74 -8.30 8.62
C ALA A 289 -7.00 -7.27 9.73
N MET A 290 -8.19 -6.68 9.75
CA MET A 290 -8.62 -5.80 10.85
C MET A 290 -8.96 -6.66 12.07
N PRO A 291 -8.35 -6.43 13.24
CA PRO A 291 -8.69 -7.18 14.44
C PRO A 291 -10.16 -7.01 14.82
N GLN A 292 -10.85 -8.08 15.16
CA GLN A 292 -12.29 -8.05 15.45
C GLN A 292 -12.64 -7.10 16.61
N ALA A 293 -11.78 -7.02 17.62
CA ALA A 293 -11.95 -6.08 18.73
C ALA A 293 -11.91 -4.61 18.27
N VAL A 294 -11.01 -4.29 17.31
CA VAL A 294 -10.91 -2.94 16.72
C VAL A 294 -12.13 -2.65 15.86
N LEU A 295 -12.55 -3.61 15.03
CA LEU A 295 -13.75 -3.49 14.20
C LEU A 295 -15.00 -3.20 15.05
N LYS A 296 -15.15 -3.91 16.17
CA LYS A 296 -16.26 -3.68 17.11
C LYS A 296 -16.27 -2.25 17.66
N VAL A 297 -15.13 -1.76 18.14
CA VAL A 297 -15.00 -0.38 18.64
C VAL A 297 -15.32 0.64 17.54
N LEU A 298 -14.79 0.48 16.33
CA LEU A 298 -15.06 1.40 15.23
C LEU A 298 -16.56 1.46 14.90
N ARG A 299 -17.24 0.33 14.87
CA ARG A 299 -18.70 0.28 14.62
C ARG A 299 -19.52 0.98 15.71
N GLU A 300 -19.07 0.93 16.96
CA GLU A 300 -19.71 1.64 18.08
C GLU A 300 -19.48 3.17 18.00
N VAL A 301 -18.28 3.58 17.57
CA VAL A 301 -17.84 4.99 17.59
C VAL A 301 -18.28 5.76 16.34
N ILE A 302 -18.28 5.10 15.17
CA ILE A 302 -18.68 5.70 13.88
C ILE A 302 -19.81 4.87 13.21
N PRO A 303 -20.99 4.76 13.85
CA PRO A 303 -22.03 3.81 13.47
C PRO A 303 -22.66 4.06 12.09
N THR A 304 -22.59 5.29 11.57
CA THR A 304 -23.12 5.67 10.26
C THR A 304 -22.12 5.52 9.11
N THR A 305 -20.84 5.28 9.44
CA THR A 305 -19.76 5.17 8.48
C THR A 305 -19.68 3.75 7.93
N LYS A 306 -19.68 3.60 6.62
CA LYS A 306 -19.48 2.30 5.95
C LYS A 306 -18.06 1.81 6.12
N ILE A 307 -17.88 0.55 6.50
CA ILE A 307 -16.55 -0.06 6.68
C ILE A 307 -16.33 -1.10 5.58
N PHE A 308 -15.33 -0.86 4.73
CA PHE A 308 -14.91 -1.79 3.68
C PHE A 308 -13.63 -2.52 4.12
N LEU A 309 -13.70 -3.85 4.22
CA LEU A 309 -12.50 -4.67 4.40
C LEU A 309 -11.98 -5.05 3.02
N MET A 310 -10.73 -4.73 2.75
CA MET A 310 -10.12 -4.95 1.45
C MET A 310 -8.88 -5.82 1.57
N TYR A 311 -8.63 -6.61 0.54
CA TYR A 311 -7.38 -7.33 0.35
C TYR A 311 -6.79 -7.00 -1.02
N GLY A 312 -5.47 -6.98 -1.10
CA GLY A 312 -4.71 -6.78 -2.33
C GLY A 312 -3.22 -6.92 -2.07
N LEU A 313 -2.48 -6.98 -3.14
CA LEU A 313 -1.03 -7.04 -3.17
C LEU A 313 -0.53 -6.08 -4.25
N THR A 314 0.68 -5.60 -4.11
CA THR A 314 1.24 -4.62 -5.06
C THR A 314 1.36 -5.21 -6.48
N GLU A 315 1.57 -6.52 -6.58
CA GLU A 315 1.66 -7.27 -7.83
C GLU A 315 0.33 -7.39 -8.59
N ALA A 316 -0.80 -7.13 -7.90
CA ALA A 316 -2.15 -7.16 -8.50
C ALA A 316 -3.01 -5.98 -8.05
N PHE A 317 -2.40 -4.95 -7.51
CA PHE A 317 -2.89 -3.63 -7.09
C PHE A 317 -4.17 -3.59 -6.23
N ARG A 318 -5.15 -4.45 -6.38
CA ARG A 318 -6.36 -4.72 -5.57
C ARG A 318 -6.94 -6.05 -6.01
N SER A 319 -7.49 -6.80 -5.09
CA SER A 319 -8.03 -8.12 -5.42
C SER A 319 -9.46 -8.30 -4.96
N THR A 320 -9.73 -8.03 -3.68
CA THR A 320 -11.07 -8.27 -3.11
C THR A 320 -11.51 -7.15 -2.17
N TYR A 321 -12.82 -7.04 -1.97
CA TYR A 321 -13.42 -6.23 -0.93
C TYR A 321 -14.65 -6.92 -0.33
N LEU A 322 -14.87 -6.71 0.96
CA LEU A 322 -16.10 -7.09 1.64
C LEU A 322 -17.08 -5.91 1.62
N PRO A 323 -18.23 -6.04 0.99
CA PRO A 323 -19.28 -5.02 1.04
C PRO A 323 -19.71 -4.76 2.49
N PRO A 324 -19.96 -3.51 2.91
CA PRO A 324 -20.37 -3.18 4.28
C PRO A 324 -21.60 -3.93 4.76
N GLU A 325 -22.51 -4.28 3.86
CA GLU A 325 -23.75 -5.01 4.13
C GLU A 325 -23.49 -6.47 4.56
N GLU A 326 -22.34 -7.03 4.20
CA GLU A 326 -21.95 -8.39 4.55
C GLU A 326 -21.13 -8.47 5.84
N LEU A 327 -20.74 -7.33 6.39
CA LEU A 327 -19.83 -7.25 7.53
C LEU A 327 -20.36 -7.95 8.78
N ASP A 328 -21.68 -7.91 9.03
CA ASP A 328 -22.32 -8.61 10.16
C ASP A 328 -22.36 -10.12 9.98
N ARG A 329 -22.54 -10.56 8.75
CA ARG A 329 -22.69 -11.98 8.41
C ARG A 329 -21.34 -12.67 8.24
N ARG A 330 -20.30 -11.90 7.77
CA ARG A 330 -18.99 -12.43 7.39
C ARG A 330 -17.84 -11.53 7.88
N PRO A 331 -17.73 -11.26 9.18
CA PRO A 331 -16.78 -10.27 9.72
C PRO A 331 -15.30 -10.64 9.52
N THR A 332 -15.01 -11.90 9.21
CA THR A 332 -13.65 -12.43 8.98
C THR A 332 -13.34 -12.63 7.50
N SER A 333 -14.32 -12.40 6.61
CA SER A 333 -14.10 -12.55 5.18
C SER A 333 -13.29 -11.38 4.61
N MET A 334 -12.42 -11.66 3.67
CA MET A 334 -11.74 -10.67 2.84
C MET A 334 -12.58 -10.24 1.63
N GLY A 335 -13.82 -10.69 1.54
CA GLY A 335 -14.80 -10.32 0.52
C GLY A 335 -14.76 -11.16 -0.74
N LYS A 336 -15.22 -10.56 -1.82
CA LYS A 336 -15.25 -11.12 -3.18
C LYS A 336 -14.33 -10.33 -4.11
N ALA A 337 -14.10 -10.87 -5.30
CA ALA A 337 -13.39 -10.17 -6.36
C ALA A 337 -13.94 -8.75 -6.58
N ILE A 338 -13.05 -7.80 -6.78
CA ILE A 338 -13.42 -6.45 -7.20
C ILE A 338 -14.02 -6.47 -8.62
N PRO A 339 -14.76 -5.43 -9.05
CA PRO A 339 -15.23 -5.33 -10.42
C PRO A 339 -14.09 -5.52 -11.45
N ASP A 340 -14.43 -6.07 -12.62
CA ASP A 340 -13.49 -6.32 -13.72
C ASP A 340 -12.28 -7.21 -13.33
N THR A 341 -12.48 -8.11 -12.35
CA THR A 341 -11.45 -8.99 -11.83
C THR A 341 -12.03 -10.34 -11.49
N GLU A 342 -11.25 -11.38 -11.73
CA GLU A 342 -11.58 -12.74 -11.32
C GLU A 342 -10.55 -13.25 -10.31
N ILE A 343 -11.03 -13.87 -9.24
CA ILE A 343 -10.19 -14.55 -8.26
C ILE A 343 -10.38 -16.05 -8.41
N LEU A 344 -9.28 -16.74 -8.71
CA LEU A 344 -9.23 -18.18 -8.78
C LEU A 344 -8.63 -18.70 -7.47
N VAL A 345 -9.17 -19.78 -6.94
CA VAL A 345 -8.58 -20.54 -5.83
C VAL A 345 -8.08 -21.86 -6.40
N LEU A 346 -6.77 -22.01 -6.50
CA LEU A 346 -6.15 -23.13 -7.21
C LEU A 346 -5.43 -24.08 -6.23
N ASN A 347 -5.64 -25.38 -6.43
CA ASN A 347 -4.90 -26.42 -5.72
C ASN A 347 -3.47 -26.58 -6.25
N GLU A 348 -2.68 -27.50 -5.67
CA GLU A 348 -1.28 -27.74 -6.04
C GLU A 348 -1.11 -28.24 -7.51
N HIS A 349 -2.19 -28.73 -8.14
CA HIS A 349 -2.21 -29.20 -9.52
C HIS A 349 -2.70 -28.13 -10.52
N GLY A 350 -2.94 -26.89 -10.06
CA GLY A 350 -3.45 -25.80 -10.91
C GLY A 350 -4.93 -25.93 -11.27
N GLN A 351 -5.69 -26.74 -10.54
CA GLN A 351 -7.13 -26.93 -10.75
C GLN A 351 -7.91 -26.07 -9.76
N LEU A 352 -9.12 -25.65 -10.16
CA LEU A 352 -10.04 -24.93 -9.29
C LEU A 352 -10.42 -25.78 -8.07
N CYS A 353 -10.27 -25.19 -6.89
CA CYS A 353 -10.75 -25.76 -5.64
C CYS A 353 -12.30 -25.76 -5.60
N LYS A 354 -12.86 -26.74 -4.90
CA LYS A 354 -14.29 -26.74 -4.56
C LYS A 354 -14.56 -25.69 -3.46
N PRO A 355 -15.83 -25.29 -3.26
CA PRO A 355 -16.19 -24.48 -2.09
C PRO A 355 -15.63 -25.09 -0.80
N ASP A 356 -15.10 -24.24 0.07
CA ASP A 356 -14.47 -24.57 1.36
C ASP A 356 -13.20 -25.44 1.27
N GLU A 357 -12.66 -25.66 0.06
CA GLU A 357 -11.36 -26.31 -0.15
C GLU A 357 -10.25 -25.26 -0.16
N PRO A 358 -9.18 -25.45 0.66
CA PRO A 358 -8.03 -24.53 0.66
C PRO A 358 -7.25 -24.57 -0.65
N GLY A 359 -6.87 -23.39 -1.15
CA GLY A 359 -6.02 -23.25 -2.33
C GLY A 359 -5.28 -21.94 -2.35
N GLU A 360 -4.38 -21.77 -3.32
CA GLU A 360 -3.65 -20.51 -3.54
C GLU A 360 -4.58 -19.50 -4.23
N LEU A 361 -4.65 -18.29 -3.69
CA LEU A 361 -5.33 -17.18 -4.35
C LEU A 361 -4.55 -16.74 -5.58
N VAL A 362 -5.21 -16.77 -6.73
CA VAL A 362 -4.68 -16.33 -8.01
C VAL A 362 -5.57 -15.22 -8.57
N HIS A 363 -4.96 -14.07 -8.85
CA HIS A 363 -5.65 -12.89 -9.32
C HIS A 363 -5.53 -12.76 -10.83
N ARG A 364 -6.67 -12.57 -11.50
CA ARG A 364 -6.82 -12.31 -12.93
C ARG A 364 -7.53 -10.97 -13.13
N GLY A 365 -6.96 -10.07 -13.93
CA GLY A 365 -7.61 -8.79 -14.25
C GLY A 365 -6.64 -7.70 -14.66
N PRO A 366 -7.15 -6.49 -14.95
CA PRO A 366 -6.37 -5.38 -15.50
C PRO A 366 -5.36 -4.78 -14.52
N THR A 367 -5.45 -5.12 -13.24
CA THR A 367 -4.54 -4.62 -12.19
C THR A 367 -3.32 -5.52 -11.98
N VAL A 368 -3.20 -6.65 -12.69
CA VAL A 368 -2.00 -7.50 -12.67
C VAL A 368 -0.81 -6.72 -13.20
N SER A 369 0.27 -6.63 -12.40
CA SER A 369 1.47 -5.85 -12.70
C SER A 369 2.25 -6.40 -13.90
N LEU A 370 3.26 -5.64 -14.35
CA LEU A 370 4.21 -6.09 -15.38
C LEU A 370 5.28 -7.05 -14.82
N GLY A 371 5.30 -7.28 -13.50
CA GLY A 371 6.30 -8.09 -12.81
C GLY A 371 7.28 -7.26 -11.99
N TYR A 372 8.43 -7.84 -11.68
CA TYR A 372 9.47 -7.20 -10.88
C TYR A 372 10.61 -6.68 -11.75
N TRP A 373 11.06 -5.47 -11.47
CA TRP A 373 12.16 -4.83 -12.17
C TRP A 373 13.46 -5.60 -11.99
N ASN A 374 14.11 -5.96 -13.12
CA ASN A 374 15.35 -6.73 -13.16
C ASN A 374 15.33 -8.06 -12.37
N ARG A 375 14.14 -8.69 -12.21
CA ARG A 375 13.94 -9.94 -11.48
C ARG A 375 13.10 -10.93 -12.30
N PRO A 376 13.62 -11.45 -13.42
CA PRO A 376 12.82 -12.33 -14.30
C PRO A 376 12.37 -13.62 -13.61
N GLU A 377 13.18 -14.20 -12.72
CA GLU A 377 12.82 -15.41 -11.99
C GLU A 377 11.70 -15.16 -10.96
N ASP A 378 11.78 -14.06 -10.21
CA ASP A 378 10.72 -13.68 -9.27
C ASP A 378 9.42 -13.36 -10.03
N THR A 379 9.54 -12.68 -11.18
CA THR A 379 8.41 -12.41 -12.07
C THR A 379 7.78 -13.72 -12.54
N ALA A 380 8.56 -14.67 -13.03
CA ALA A 380 8.04 -15.95 -13.49
C ALA A 380 7.42 -16.81 -12.38
N ARG A 381 7.80 -16.60 -11.10
CA ARG A 381 7.16 -17.27 -9.96
C ARG A 381 5.80 -16.65 -9.62
N ALA A 382 5.70 -15.32 -9.66
CA ALA A 382 4.48 -14.60 -9.29
C ALA A 382 3.49 -14.48 -10.44
N LEU A 383 3.97 -14.23 -11.66
CA LEU A 383 3.15 -14.04 -12.86
C LEU A 383 3.30 -15.23 -13.80
N ARG A 384 2.29 -16.09 -13.82
CA ARG A 384 2.29 -17.34 -14.63
C ARG A 384 1.18 -17.29 -15.66
N PRO A 385 1.30 -18.09 -16.74
CA PRO A 385 0.18 -18.32 -17.65
C PRO A 385 -1.09 -18.72 -16.89
N ASN A 386 -2.24 -18.27 -17.37
CA ASN A 386 -3.52 -18.69 -16.80
C ASN A 386 -3.78 -20.18 -17.13
N PRO A 387 -3.83 -21.09 -16.12
CA PRO A 387 -3.96 -22.51 -16.36
C PRO A 387 -5.33 -22.94 -16.86
N LEU A 388 -6.33 -22.04 -16.85
CA LEU A 388 -7.70 -22.31 -17.27
C LEU A 388 -7.99 -21.85 -18.69
N LEU A 389 -7.01 -21.20 -19.37
CA LEU A 389 -7.19 -20.80 -20.75
C LEU A 389 -7.12 -22.02 -21.70
N PRO A 390 -7.89 -21.97 -22.81
CA PRO A 390 -7.75 -22.95 -23.88
C PRO A 390 -6.30 -22.94 -24.45
N PRO A 391 -5.76 -24.09 -24.86
CA PRO A 391 -4.41 -24.20 -25.40
C PRO A 391 -4.13 -23.25 -26.59
N GLU A 392 -5.17 -22.92 -27.35
CA GLU A 392 -5.09 -22.02 -28.51
C GLU A 392 -4.73 -20.58 -28.14
N LEU A 393 -5.03 -20.16 -26.91
CA LEU A 393 -4.66 -18.85 -26.38
C LEU A 393 -3.24 -18.87 -25.76
N GLY A 394 -2.69 -20.04 -25.45
CA GLY A 394 -1.32 -20.19 -24.95
C GLY A 394 -1.01 -19.26 -23.79
N ASP A 395 0.13 -18.59 -23.86
CA ASP A 395 0.63 -17.68 -22.84
C ASP A 395 0.16 -16.21 -23.01
N CYS A 396 -0.93 -15.97 -23.72
CA CYS A 396 -1.38 -14.61 -24.02
C CYS A 396 -1.84 -13.83 -22.77
N GLU A 397 -2.19 -14.52 -21.70
CA GLU A 397 -2.60 -13.92 -20.43
C GLU A 397 -1.78 -14.46 -19.26
N LYS A 398 -1.27 -13.57 -18.42
CA LYS A 398 -0.65 -13.91 -17.15
C LYS A 398 -1.56 -13.55 -16.00
N VAL A 399 -1.59 -14.43 -15.00
CA VAL A 399 -2.31 -14.25 -13.73
C VAL A 399 -1.32 -14.17 -12.58
N CYS A 400 -1.70 -13.46 -11.51
CA CYS A 400 -0.83 -13.25 -10.36
C CYS A 400 -1.12 -14.29 -9.27
N TYR A 401 -0.12 -15.13 -9.00
CA TYR A 401 -0.11 -16.07 -7.87
C TYR A 401 0.35 -15.33 -6.63
N SER A 402 -0.57 -15.16 -5.67
CA SER A 402 -0.33 -14.30 -4.50
C SER A 402 0.62 -14.91 -3.46
N GLY A 403 0.76 -16.23 -3.43
CA GLY A 403 1.39 -16.97 -2.34
C GLY A 403 0.52 -17.05 -1.09
N ASP A 404 -0.71 -16.57 -1.13
CA ASP A 404 -1.66 -16.61 -0.02
C ASP A 404 -2.60 -17.79 -0.18
N LEU A 405 -2.78 -18.57 0.91
CA LEU A 405 -3.76 -19.63 0.98
C LEU A 405 -5.08 -19.07 1.47
N VAL A 406 -6.15 -19.41 0.76
CA VAL A 406 -7.51 -18.97 1.05
C VAL A 406 -8.50 -20.11 0.89
N MET A 407 -9.69 -19.95 1.44
CA MET A 407 -10.88 -20.72 1.10
C MET A 407 -11.91 -19.80 0.48
N MET A 408 -12.71 -20.31 -0.46
CA MET A 408 -13.87 -19.64 -1.03
C MET A 408 -15.12 -20.39 -0.62
N ASP A 409 -16.08 -19.71 0.01
CA ASP A 409 -17.35 -20.34 0.34
C ASP A 409 -18.26 -20.50 -0.91
N LYS A 410 -19.39 -21.20 -0.76
CA LYS A 410 -20.37 -21.44 -1.85
C LYS A 410 -20.98 -20.15 -2.42
N ASP A 411 -20.92 -19.07 -1.65
CA ASP A 411 -21.43 -17.76 -2.06
C ASP A 411 -20.33 -16.91 -2.71
N GLY A 412 -19.09 -17.42 -2.84
CA GLY A 412 -17.95 -16.79 -3.47
C GLY A 412 -17.19 -15.81 -2.57
N PHE A 413 -17.41 -15.84 -1.25
CA PHE A 413 -16.63 -15.06 -0.30
C PHE A 413 -15.36 -15.78 0.09
N LEU A 414 -14.28 -15.01 0.20
CA LEU A 414 -12.94 -15.51 0.46
C LEU A 414 -12.54 -15.31 1.92
N TYR A 415 -11.85 -16.29 2.46
CA TYR A 415 -11.32 -16.29 3.83
C TYR A 415 -9.84 -16.59 3.79
N PHE A 416 -9.04 -15.71 4.41
CA PHE A 416 -7.61 -15.87 4.48
C PHE A 416 -7.21 -16.96 5.46
N ILE A 417 -6.35 -17.89 5.04
CA ILE A 417 -5.82 -18.96 5.89
C ILE A 417 -4.41 -18.60 6.35
N GLY A 418 -3.56 -18.13 5.43
CA GLY A 418 -2.17 -17.80 5.75
C GLY A 418 -1.32 -17.64 4.50
N ARG A 419 -0.05 -17.25 4.71
CA ARG A 419 0.93 -17.24 3.62
C ARG A 419 1.52 -18.63 3.42
N ARG A 420 1.62 -19.05 2.17
CA ARG A 420 2.19 -20.37 1.81
C ARG A 420 3.64 -20.54 2.32
N ASP A 421 4.41 -19.45 2.32
CA ASP A 421 5.81 -19.39 2.72
C ASP A 421 6.01 -19.17 4.23
N THR A 422 5.00 -18.73 4.96
CA THR A 422 5.06 -18.45 6.41
C THR A 422 4.30 -19.46 7.28
N MET A 423 3.58 -20.42 6.68
CA MET A 423 2.90 -21.48 7.42
C MET A 423 3.92 -22.24 8.28
N ILE A 424 3.60 -22.35 9.57
CA ILE A 424 4.43 -23.08 10.53
C ILE A 424 4.16 -24.58 10.39
N LYS A 425 5.21 -25.35 10.13
CA LYS A 425 5.11 -26.81 9.99
C LYS A 425 5.50 -27.46 11.32
N SER A 426 4.52 -27.71 12.18
CA SER A 426 4.73 -28.29 13.51
C SER A 426 4.00 -29.62 13.63
N SER A 427 4.70 -30.69 14.03
CA SER A 427 4.14 -32.03 14.25
C SER A 427 3.28 -32.56 13.09
N GLY A 428 3.65 -32.22 11.83
CA GLY A 428 2.90 -32.61 10.63
C GLY A 428 1.71 -31.70 10.29
N PHE A 429 1.37 -30.75 11.16
CA PHE A 429 0.34 -29.75 10.91
C PHE A 429 0.92 -28.51 10.21
N ARG A 430 0.12 -27.90 9.34
CA ARG A 430 0.39 -26.57 8.77
C ARG A 430 -0.44 -25.55 9.57
N ILE A 431 0.21 -24.73 10.36
CA ILE A 431 -0.40 -23.78 11.29
C ILE A 431 -0.25 -22.37 10.73
N SER A 432 -1.35 -21.65 10.65
CA SER A 432 -1.33 -20.24 10.28
C SER A 432 -0.85 -19.38 11.44
N PRO A 433 0.23 -18.58 11.29
CA PRO A 433 0.59 -17.57 12.29
C PRO A 433 -0.57 -16.65 12.63
N THR A 434 -1.33 -16.22 11.62
CA THR A 434 -2.46 -15.28 11.77
C THR A 434 -3.58 -15.86 12.64
N GLU A 435 -3.85 -17.15 12.53
CA GLU A 435 -4.87 -17.82 13.34
C GLU A 435 -4.47 -17.82 14.84
N VAL A 436 -3.20 -18.06 15.12
CA VAL A 436 -2.67 -17.99 16.48
C VAL A 436 -2.69 -16.55 17.01
N GLU A 437 -2.28 -15.58 16.18
CA GLU A 437 -2.31 -14.15 16.50
C GLU A 437 -3.72 -13.67 16.85
N GLU A 438 -4.73 -14.11 16.10
CA GLU A 438 -6.12 -13.74 16.33
C GLU A 438 -6.61 -14.21 17.71
N VAL A 439 -6.31 -15.45 18.10
CA VAL A 439 -6.64 -15.96 19.44
C VAL A 439 -5.91 -15.17 20.52
N LEU A 440 -4.65 -14.83 20.31
CA LEU A 440 -3.88 -14.00 21.23
C LEU A 440 -4.53 -12.61 21.42
N PHE A 441 -4.98 -11.97 20.33
CA PHE A 441 -5.69 -10.68 20.40
C PHE A 441 -7.04 -10.78 21.12
N GLN A 442 -7.79 -11.87 20.94
CA GLN A 442 -9.07 -12.09 21.63
C GLN A 442 -8.95 -12.14 23.15
N SER A 443 -7.76 -12.37 23.71
CA SER A 443 -7.50 -12.26 25.15
C SER A 443 -7.79 -10.86 25.71
N GLY A 444 -7.80 -9.82 24.86
CA GLY A 444 -7.97 -8.43 25.26
C GLY A 444 -6.79 -7.81 26.03
N LYS A 445 -5.72 -8.58 26.29
CA LYS A 445 -4.54 -8.17 27.09
C LYS A 445 -3.42 -7.60 26.23
N LEU A 446 -3.48 -7.74 24.90
CA LEU A 446 -2.42 -7.36 23.97
C LEU A 446 -2.83 -6.19 23.08
N ARG A 447 -1.87 -5.29 22.82
CA ARG A 447 -1.97 -4.27 21.75
C ARG A 447 -1.23 -4.68 20.48
N GLY A 448 -0.38 -5.72 20.54
CA GLY A 448 0.35 -6.29 19.42
C GLY A 448 0.67 -7.76 19.65
N ALA A 449 0.57 -8.56 18.59
CA ALA A 449 1.01 -9.95 18.55
C ALA A 449 1.57 -10.26 17.18
N ALA A 450 2.67 -11.01 17.12
CA ALA A 450 3.25 -11.57 15.91
C ALA A 450 3.79 -12.96 16.19
N VAL A 451 3.53 -13.91 15.33
CA VAL A 451 3.84 -15.32 15.53
C VAL A 451 4.74 -15.83 14.42
N ILE A 452 5.79 -16.56 14.78
CA ILE A 452 6.68 -17.23 13.83
C ILE A 452 6.92 -18.69 14.22
N GLY A 453 7.27 -19.51 13.23
CA GLY A 453 7.84 -20.84 13.48
C GLY A 453 9.34 -20.72 13.69
N ILE A 454 9.85 -21.32 14.75
CA ILE A 454 11.28 -21.50 15.01
C ILE A 454 11.63 -22.98 14.88
N PRO A 455 12.83 -23.36 14.39
CA PRO A 455 13.23 -24.75 14.27
C PRO A 455 13.13 -25.51 15.59
N ASP A 456 12.68 -26.76 15.53
CA ASP A 456 12.56 -27.69 16.66
C ASP A 456 12.93 -29.08 16.16
N GLU A 457 13.88 -29.75 16.83
CA GLU A 457 14.43 -31.06 16.39
C GLU A 457 13.37 -32.18 16.33
N THR A 458 12.34 -32.09 17.18
CA THR A 458 11.31 -33.14 17.30
C THR A 458 10.08 -32.81 16.46
N LEU A 459 9.67 -31.53 16.45
CA LEU A 459 8.40 -31.11 15.83
C LEU A 459 8.57 -30.53 14.41
N GLY A 460 9.83 -30.39 13.96
CA GLY A 460 10.19 -29.63 12.76
C GLY A 460 10.23 -28.13 13.04
N GLN A 461 9.14 -27.57 13.48
CA GLN A 461 9.07 -26.18 13.99
C GLN A 461 8.20 -26.12 15.26
N THR A 462 8.52 -25.18 16.13
CA THR A 462 7.66 -24.78 17.26
C THR A 462 7.20 -23.35 17.10
N ILE A 463 6.11 -22.99 17.77
CA ILE A 463 5.50 -21.67 17.66
C ILE A 463 6.10 -20.74 18.72
N LYS A 464 6.63 -19.59 18.26
CA LYS A 464 7.05 -18.48 19.12
C LYS A 464 6.15 -17.27 18.88
N ALA A 465 5.63 -16.68 19.94
CA ALA A 465 4.81 -15.48 19.92
C ALA A 465 5.57 -14.28 20.48
N PHE A 466 5.69 -13.21 19.67
CA PHE A 466 6.13 -11.90 20.12
C PHE A 466 4.89 -11.08 20.47
N VAL A 467 4.82 -10.57 21.69
CA VAL A 467 3.62 -9.91 22.18
C VAL A 467 3.94 -8.54 22.78
N VAL A 468 3.00 -7.61 22.63
CA VAL A 468 3.07 -6.28 23.24
C VAL A 468 1.88 -6.13 24.14
N ALA A 469 2.13 -5.93 25.43
CA ALA A 469 1.08 -5.78 26.43
C ALA A 469 0.25 -4.51 26.21
N LYS A 470 -1.03 -4.57 26.54
CA LYS A 470 -1.92 -3.41 26.56
C LYS A 470 -1.64 -2.62 27.85
N ASP A 471 -1.66 -1.31 27.74
CA ASP A 471 -1.59 -0.35 28.87
C ASP A 471 -0.30 -0.43 29.71
N GLY A 472 0.79 -1.00 29.17
CA GLY A 472 2.10 -1.06 29.87
C GLY A 472 2.14 -1.95 31.09
N ASN A 473 1.09 -2.73 31.36
CA ASN A 473 1.05 -3.67 32.50
C ASN A 473 1.93 -4.90 32.21
N PRO A 474 2.57 -5.49 33.25
CA PRO A 474 3.26 -6.76 33.07
C PRO A 474 2.30 -7.84 32.55
N LEU A 475 2.69 -8.52 31.47
CA LEU A 475 1.93 -9.62 30.92
C LEU A 475 2.23 -10.90 31.71
N ASP A 476 1.20 -11.50 32.27
CA ASP A 476 1.28 -12.83 32.87
C ASP A 476 1.29 -13.90 31.75
N ILE A 477 2.47 -14.45 31.49
CA ILE A 477 2.69 -15.44 30.42
C ILE A 477 1.99 -16.77 30.78
N ASP A 478 1.97 -17.19 32.05
CA ASP A 478 1.33 -18.44 32.46
C ASP A 478 -0.19 -18.35 32.25
N ALA A 479 -0.79 -17.23 32.61
CA ALA A 479 -2.20 -16.97 32.34
C ALA A 479 -2.50 -16.89 30.86
N MET A 480 -1.56 -16.38 30.00
CA MET A 480 -1.72 -16.35 28.56
C MET A 480 -1.61 -17.75 27.94
N LEU A 481 -0.68 -18.58 28.43
CA LEU A 481 -0.56 -19.98 28.03
C LEU A 481 -1.82 -20.78 28.36
N ALA A 482 -2.36 -20.61 29.58
CA ALA A 482 -3.61 -21.26 29.98
C ALA A 482 -4.78 -20.85 29.09
N TYR A 483 -4.88 -19.54 28.77
CA TYR A 483 -5.88 -19.02 27.85
C TYR A 483 -5.74 -19.64 26.45
N CYS A 484 -4.53 -19.68 25.90
CA CYS A 484 -4.28 -20.31 24.61
C CYS A 484 -4.65 -21.79 24.59
N ALA A 485 -4.31 -22.54 25.66
CA ALA A 485 -4.62 -23.96 25.78
C ALA A 485 -6.13 -24.25 25.87
N GLU A 486 -6.92 -23.29 26.36
CA GLU A 486 -8.38 -23.36 26.38
C GLU A 486 -8.99 -23.05 25.00
N LYS A 487 -8.42 -22.08 24.25
CA LYS A 487 -9.03 -21.50 23.06
C LYS A 487 -8.55 -22.12 21.74
N MET A 488 -7.44 -22.87 21.74
CA MET A 488 -6.89 -23.47 20.52
C MET A 488 -6.37 -24.89 20.76
N PRO A 489 -6.26 -25.72 19.72
CA PRO A 489 -5.66 -27.05 19.79
C PRO A 489 -4.22 -27.00 20.32
N ARG A 490 -3.80 -28.02 21.07
CA ARG A 490 -2.45 -28.07 21.69
C ARG A 490 -1.29 -27.83 20.73
N TYR A 491 -1.42 -28.29 19.49
CA TYR A 491 -0.37 -28.11 18.48
C TYR A 491 -0.23 -26.67 17.98
N MET A 492 -1.23 -25.80 18.23
CA MET A 492 -1.23 -24.39 17.88
C MET A 492 -0.78 -23.48 19.03
N VAL A 493 -0.72 -23.99 20.26
CA VAL A 493 -0.33 -23.19 21.43
C VAL A 493 1.14 -22.81 21.32
N PRO A 494 1.48 -21.49 21.40
CA PRO A 494 2.86 -21.04 21.39
C PRO A 494 3.63 -21.66 22.57
N LYS A 495 4.80 -22.23 22.28
CA LYS A 495 5.69 -22.75 23.34
C LYS A 495 6.52 -21.65 23.99
N THR A 496 6.76 -20.56 23.26
CA THR A 496 7.60 -19.47 23.73
C THR A 496 6.90 -18.14 23.51
N PHE A 497 6.93 -17.30 24.54
CA PHE A 497 6.49 -15.91 24.47
C PHE A 497 7.66 -14.97 24.70
N GLU A 498 7.74 -13.91 23.91
CA GLU A 498 8.66 -12.80 24.11
C GLU A 498 7.87 -11.49 24.17
N VAL A 499 7.97 -10.80 25.32
CA VAL A 499 7.29 -9.53 25.52
C VAL A 499 8.18 -8.40 24.99
N LEU A 500 7.65 -7.62 24.06
CA LEU A 500 8.34 -6.48 23.47
C LEU A 500 7.66 -5.17 23.88
N SER A 501 8.42 -4.08 23.84
CA SER A 501 7.87 -2.73 24.02
C SER A 501 7.03 -2.30 22.81
N ASP A 502 7.43 -2.68 21.58
CA ASP A 502 6.65 -2.57 20.35
C ASP A 502 7.11 -3.63 19.34
N LEU A 503 6.24 -4.01 18.40
CA LEU A 503 6.61 -4.90 17.30
C LEU A 503 7.40 -4.11 16.24
N PRO A 504 8.44 -4.73 15.63
CA PRO A 504 9.12 -4.11 14.51
C PRO A 504 8.14 -3.92 13.35
N LYS A 505 8.22 -2.78 12.67
CA LYS A 505 7.33 -2.40 11.57
C LYS A 505 8.12 -2.13 10.30
N THR A 506 7.54 -2.52 9.19
CA THR A 506 8.02 -2.11 7.85
C THR A 506 7.78 -0.63 7.63
N SER A 507 8.38 -0.08 6.58
CA SER A 507 8.14 1.30 6.16
C SER A 507 6.69 1.62 5.78
N SER A 508 5.89 0.57 5.51
CA SER A 508 4.44 0.68 5.24
C SER A 508 3.57 0.53 6.51
N GLY A 509 4.18 0.43 7.70
CA GLY A 509 3.49 0.30 9.00
C GLY A 509 3.01 -1.11 9.34
N LYS A 510 3.32 -2.12 8.52
CA LYS A 510 3.01 -3.54 8.80
C LYS A 510 4.06 -4.14 9.74
N VAL A 511 3.71 -5.24 10.44
CA VAL A 511 4.68 -6.01 11.21
C VAL A 511 5.80 -6.51 10.31
N ASP A 512 7.05 -6.31 10.73
CA ASP A 512 8.24 -6.81 10.02
C ASP A 512 8.62 -8.21 10.50
N TYR A 513 7.95 -9.24 9.94
CA TYR A 513 8.25 -10.65 10.23
C TYR A 513 9.69 -11.05 9.87
N PRO A 514 10.30 -10.59 8.77
CA PRO A 514 11.72 -10.76 8.52
C PRO A 514 12.63 -10.26 9.65
N ALA A 515 12.32 -9.11 10.24
CA ALA A 515 13.08 -8.61 11.38
C ALA A 515 12.94 -9.50 12.62
N LEU A 516 11.73 -10.01 12.88
CA LEU A 516 11.50 -10.97 13.97
C LEU A 516 12.25 -12.30 13.74
N ARG A 517 12.28 -12.79 12.51
CA ARG A 517 13.05 -14.00 12.15
C ARG A 517 14.56 -13.79 12.33
N ARG A 518 15.11 -12.67 11.83
CA ARG A 518 16.54 -12.33 12.03
C ARG A 518 16.92 -12.26 13.51
N ARG A 519 16.02 -11.81 14.37
CA ARG A 519 16.22 -11.78 15.82
C ARG A 519 16.42 -13.18 16.41
N GLU A 520 15.82 -14.20 15.78
CA GLU A 520 15.97 -15.62 16.13
C GLU A 520 17.09 -16.33 15.36
N GLY A 521 17.88 -15.60 14.58
CA GLY A 521 18.94 -16.19 13.77
C GLY A 521 18.45 -16.94 12.52
N LEU A 522 17.23 -16.63 12.04
CA LEU A 522 16.56 -17.29 10.92
C LEU A 522 16.59 -16.46 9.64
#